data_2d58b4890034484e04a960ddb881e776
#
_entry.id   2d58b4890034484e04a960ddb881e776
#
_cell.length_a   1.000
_cell.length_b   1.000
_cell.length_c   1.000
_cell.angle_alpha   90.00
_cell.angle_beta   90.00
_cell.angle_gamma   90.00
#
_symmetry.space_group_name_H-M   'P 1'
#
loop_
_entity.id
_entity.type
_entity.pdbx_description
1 polymer ?
#
loop_
_entity_poly.entity_id
_entity_poly.type
_entity_poly.pdbx_seq_one_letter_code
_entity_poly.pdbx_strand_id
1 'polypeptide(L)'
;MGFMVIDALSKRHNIPLSACRFEALIGEGKIKAQRIILAKPLTFVNEAGRSISQIKEGYQMDTSQMIVISDDADLTLGKIRIATKGGDGGHKGLRSIIQSLGTKEIPRLRIGIGRPEGRMGLRDYVLQEFSSHQKQVIEEAIERASQAIEVIILQGIQEAMNRYN
;
A
#
# COMPACT_ATOMS: atom_id res chain seq x y z
N MET A 1 1.94 7.16 -3.19
CA MET A 1 1.63 6.94 -1.76
C MET A 1 2.10 5.57 -1.25
N GLY A 2 1.60 4.44 -1.76
CA GLY A 2 1.98 3.12 -1.25
C GLY A 2 3.49 2.88 -1.18
N PHE A 3 4.24 3.25 -2.21
CA PHE A 3 5.70 3.13 -2.23
C PHE A 3 6.41 3.94 -1.14
N MET A 4 5.90 5.11 -0.80
CA MET A 4 6.46 5.95 0.26
C MET A 4 6.33 5.28 1.64
N VAL A 5 5.23 4.57 1.90
CA VAL A 5 5.08 3.77 3.14
C VAL A 5 6.06 2.59 3.15
N ILE A 6 6.22 1.90 2.01
CA ILE A 6 7.20 0.82 1.89
C ILE A 6 8.63 1.33 2.13
N ASP A 7 8.98 2.50 1.59
CA ASP A 7 10.29 3.14 1.83
C ASP A 7 10.47 3.53 3.30
N ALA A 8 9.43 4.05 3.95
CA ALA A 8 9.46 4.38 5.38
C ALA A 8 9.66 3.13 6.26
N LEU A 9 8.95 2.04 5.97
CA LEU A 9 9.11 0.76 6.67
C LEU A 9 10.49 0.15 6.43
N SER A 10 10.98 0.19 5.19
CA SER A 10 12.33 -0.26 4.81
C SER A 10 13.39 0.45 5.64
N LYS A 11 13.32 1.78 5.70
CA LYS A 11 14.26 2.61 6.47
C LYS A 11 14.16 2.34 7.97
N ARG A 12 12.95 2.29 8.52
CA ARG A 12 12.69 2.11 9.96
C ARG A 12 13.20 0.77 10.48
N HIS A 13 13.04 -0.29 9.72
CA HIS A 13 13.37 -1.65 10.13
C HIS A 13 14.67 -2.18 9.52
N ASN A 14 15.42 -1.33 8.81
CA ASN A 14 16.66 -1.73 8.13
C ASN A 14 16.45 -2.94 7.20
N ILE A 15 15.35 -2.92 6.42
CA ILE A 15 15.02 -3.92 5.42
C ILE A 15 15.31 -3.34 4.03
N PRO A 16 16.51 -3.52 3.47
CA PRO A 16 16.87 -2.89 2.20
C PRO A 16 16.06 -3.46 1.04
N LEU A 17 15.55 -2.57 0.20
CA LEU A 17 14.87 -2.91 -1.06
C LEU A 17 15.95 -3.08 -2.15
N SER A 18 16.57 -4.24 -2.24
CA SER A 18 17.76 -4.47 -3.08
C SER A 18 17.61 -5.57 -4.14
N ALA A 19 16.66 -6.48 -3.97
CA ALA A 19 16.45 -7.56 -4.92
C ALA A 19 15.39 -7.19 -5.97
N CYS A 20 15.73 -7.36 -7.25
CA CYS A 20 14.78 -7.19 -8.35
C CYS A 20 14.26 -8.57 -8.77
N ARG A 21 13.08 -8.96 -8.28
CA ARG A 21 12.42 -10.25 -8.57
C ARG A 21 10.92 -10.05 -8.73
N PHE A 22 10.27 -10.92 -9.50
CA PHE A 22 8.81 -10.89 -9.68
C PHE A 22 8.31 -9.55 -10.26
N GLU A 23 9.12 -8.91 -11.09
CA GLU A 23 8.86 -7.56 -11.60
C GLU A 23 8.61 -6.53 -10.49
N ALA A 24 9.30 -6.69 -9.36
CA ALA A 24 9.24 -5.83 -8.20
C ALA A 24 10.61 -5.62 -7.59
N LEU A 25 10.75 -4.52 -6.89
CA LEU A 25 11.85 -4.29 -5.96
C LEU A 25 11.45 -4.90 -4.61
N ILE A 26 12.25 -5.86 -4.14
CA ILE A 26 11.95 -6.69 -2.97
C ILE A 26 12.96 -6.43 -1.85
N GLY A 27 12.46 -6.34 -0.64
CA GLY A 27 13.24 -6.37 0.59
C GLY A 27 12.73 -7.47 1.52
N GLU A 28 13.62 -8.31 2.00
CA GLU A 28 13.31 -9.38 2.97
C GLU A 28 13.95 -9.07 4.31
N GLY A 29 13.19 -9.20 5.38
CA GLY A 29 13.69 -8.90 6.73
C GLY A 29 12.73 -9.37 7.81
N LYS A 30 12.87 -8.75 8.98
CA LYS A 30 12.02 -9.04 10.13
C LYS A 30 11.57 -7.75 10.80
N ILE A 31 10.33 -7.77 11.27
CA ILE A 31 9.81 -6.79 12.23
C ILE A 31 9.56 -7.57 13.52
N LYS A 32 10.40 -7.35 14.54
CA LYS A 32 10.53 -8.24 15.71
C LYS A 32 10.74 -9.69 15.28
N ALA A 33 9.88 -10.62 15.68
CA ALA A 33 9.98 -12.05 15.35
C ALA A 33 9.32 -12.41 13.99
N GLN A 34 8.58 -11.50 13.35
CA GLN A 34 7.82 -11.78 12.13
C GLN A 34 8.69 -11.57 10.88
N ARG A 35 8.73 -12.57 9.99
CA ARG A 35 9.35 -12.43 8.67
C ARG A 35 8.48 -11.55 7.78
N ILE A 36 9.09 -10.56 7.14
CA ILE A 36 8.40 -9.57 6.31
C ILE A 36 9.05 -9.49 4.94
N ILE A 37 8.19 -9.34 3.94
CA ILE A 37 8.58 -9.05 2.57
C ILE A 37 7.99 -7.68 2.23
N LEU A 38 8.85 -6.73 1.94
CA LEU A 38 8.48 -5.43 1.38
C LEU A 38 8.58 -5.52 -0.13
N ALA A 39 7.57 -5.07 -0.86
CA ALA A 39 7.54 -5.14 -2.30
C ALA A 39 7.03 -3.86 -2.95
N LYS A 40 7.72 -3.40 -3.98
CA LYS A 40 7.31 -2.28 -4.84
C LYS A 40 7.25 -2.80 -6.28
N PRO A 41 6.06 -3.11 -6.84
CA PRO A 41 5.94 -3.50 -8.24
C PRO A 41 6.57 -2.47 -9.18
N LEU A 42 7.36 -2.94 -10.14
CA LEU A 42 8.01 -2.13 -11.18
C LEU A 42 7.23 -2.11 -12.48
N THR A 43 6.11 -2.82 -12.54
CA THR A 43 5.17 -2.80 -13.66
C THR A 43 4.46 -1.44 -13.76
N PHE A 44 3.78 -1.19 -14.86
CA PHE A 44 2.77 -0.13 -14.87
C PHE A 44 1.69 -0.40 -13.83
N VAL A 45 1.07 0.67 -13.29
CA VAL A 45 0.07 0.55 -12.21
C VAL A 45 -1.10 -0.37 -12.59
N ASN A 46 -1.55 -0.32 -13.84
CA ASN A 46 -2.62 -1.18 -14.35
C ASN A 46 -2.20 -2.64 -14.61
N GLU A 47 -0.95 -2.99 -14.39
CA GLU A 47 -0.37 -4.33 -14.52
C GLU A 47 0.21 -4.84 -13.19
N ALA A 48 0.01 -4.11 -12.09
CA ALA A 48 0.56 -4.46 -10.79
C ALA A 48 0.14 -5.87 -10.32
N GLY A 49 -1.04 -6.34 -10.72
CA GLY A 49 -1.52 -7.69 -10.39
C GLY A 49 -0.60 -8.81 -10.88
N ARG A 50 0.08 -8.62 -12.02
CA ARG A 50 1.03 -9.60 -12.56
C ARG A 50 2.20 -9.81 -11.59
N SER A 51 2.79 -8.73 -11.13
CA SER A 51 3.87 -8.78 -10.13
C SER A 51 3.39 -9.39 -8.81
N ILE A 52 2.23 -8.98 -8.32
CA ILE A 52 1.67 -9.47 -7.04
C ILE A 52 1.34 -10.98 -7.10
N SER A 53 0.81 -11.48 -8.22
CA SER A 53 0.62 -12.94 -8.41
C SER A 53 1.93 -13.71 -8.34
N GLN A 54 2.97 -13.23 -9.02
CA GLN A 54 4.29 -13.86 -8.99
C GLN A 54 4.89 -13.85 -7.58
N ILE A 55 4.74 -12.77 -6.83
CA ILE A 55 5.18 -12.68 -5.44
C ILE A 55 4.43 -13.69 -4.57
N LYS A 56 3.10 -13.74 -4.70
CA LYS A 56 2.26 -14.70 -3.95
C LYS A 56 2.68 -16.14 -4.20
N GLU A 57 2.88 -16.50 -5.46
CA GLU A 57 3.31 -17.85 -5.85
C GLU A 57 4.75 -18.14 -5.39
N GLY A 58 5.66 -17.24 -5.66
CA GLY A 58 7.08 -17.42 -5.33
C GLY A 58 7.39 -17.55 -3.84
N TYR A 59 6.58 -16.92 -2.98
CA TYR A 59 6.67 -17.04 -1.52
C TYR A 59 5.63 -17.98 -0.91
N GLN A 60 4.79 -18.62 -1.73
CA GLN A 60 3.74 -19.54 -1.30
C GLN A 60 2.81 -18.94 -0.22
N MET A 61 2.39 -17.70 -0.44
CA MET A 61 1.56 -16.95 0.52
C MET A 61 0.07 -17.02 0.18
N ASP A 62 -0.75 -16.97 1.21
CA ASP A 62 -2.18 -16.69 1.07
C ASP A 62 -2.45 -15.18 0.96
N THR A 63 -3.57 -14.83 0.33
CA THR A 63 -3.98 -13.41 0.21
C THR A 63 -4.19 -12.72 1.56
N SER A 64 -4.58 -13.47 2.60
CA SER A 64 -4.71 -12.99 3.98
C SER A 64 -3.40 -12.57 4.62
N GLN A 65 -2.26 -13.05 4.11
CA GLN A 65 -0.92 -12.69 4.56
C GLN A 65 -0.34 -11.48 3.83
N MET A 66 -1.11 -10.91 2.90
CA MET A 66 -0.70 -9.76 2.09
C MET A 66 -1.44 -8.51 2.55
N ILE A 67 -0.79 -7.36 2.45
CA ILE A 67 -1.42 -6.06 2.66
C ILE A 67 -1.07 -5.17 1.47
N VAL A 68 -2.08 -4.73 0.75
CA VAL A 68 -1.90 -3.78 -0.35
C VAL A 68 -2.03 -2.36 0.19
N ILE A 69 -1.03 -1.53 -0.06
CA ILE A 69 -1.02 -0.12 0.34
C ILE A 69 -1.21 0.73 -0.91
N SER A 70 -2.25 1.57 -0.92
CA SER A 70 -2.58 2.43 -2.07
C SER A 70 -3.05 3.81 -1.63
N ASP A 71 -2.97 4.76 -2.55
CA ASP A 71 -3.70 6.02 -2.44
C ASP A 71 -5.21 5.83 -2.67
N ASP A 72 -5.98 6.79 -2.17
CA ASP A 72 -7.42 6.86 -2.36
C ASP A 72 -7.89 8.32 -2.46
N ALA A 73 -8.43 8.68 -3.62
CA ALA A 73 -8.91 10.02 -3.86
C ALA A 73 -10.26 10.33 -3.16
N ASP A 74 -11.00 9.32 -2.74
CA ASP A 74 -12.27 9.48 -2.04
C ASP A 74 -12.10 9.65 -0.53
N LEU A 75 -10.90 9.45 -0.02
CA LEU A 75 -10.56 9.76 1.35
C LEU A 75 -9.96 11.17 1.45
N THR A 76 -10.32 11.88 2.51
CA THR A 76 -9.71 13.18 2.84
C THR A 76 -8.19 13.05 2.93
N LEU A 77 -7.47 14.08 2.45
CA LEU A 77 -6.02 14.12 2.50
C LEU A 77 -5.47 13.76 3.89
N GLY A 78 -4.52 12.86 3.94
CA GLY A 78 -3.88 12.39 5.18
C GLY A 78 -4.69 11.36 5.99
N LYS A 79 -5.95 11.11 5.66
CA LYS A 79 -6.74 10.07 6.33
C LYS A 79 -6.31 8.69 5.87
N ILE A 80 -6.16 7.75 6.79
CA ILE A 80 -5.92 6.35 6.45
C ILE A 80 -7.15 5.49 6.71
N ARG A 81 -7.28 4.39 5.96
CA ARG A 81 -8.34 3.41 6.17
C ARG A 81 -7.86 2.00 5.87
N ILE A 82 -8.09 1.11 6.82
CA ILE A 82 -7.74 -0.31 6.74
C ILE A 82 -9.01 -1.11 6.50
N ALA A 83 -8.92 -2.12 5.64
CA ALA A 83 -10.01 -3.06 5.38
C ALA A 83 -9.46 -4.44 5.05
N THR A 84 -10.21 -5.48 5.41
CA THR A 84 -9.87 -6.88 5.08
C THR A 84 -10.23 -7.25 3.65
N LYS A 85 -11.15 -6.51 3.03
CA LYS A 85 -11.66 -6.75 1.67
C LYS A 85 -12.26 -5.47 1.06
N GLY A 86 -12.54 -5.49 -0.23
CA GLY A 86 -13.25 -4.40 -0.91
C GLY A 86 -13.03 -4.38 -2.42
N GLY A 87 -13.78 -3.53 -3.12
CA GLY A 87 -13.59 -3.25 -4.55
C GLY A 87 -12.35 -2.41 -4.85
N ASP A 88 -12.16 -2.08 -6.10
CA ASP A 88 -11.01 -1.29 -6.57
C ASP A 88 -11.16 0.23 -6.34
N GLY A 89 -12.37 0.73 -6.07
CA GLY A 89 -12.62 2.16 -5.88
C GLY A 89 -12.16 3.04 -7.06
N GLY A 90 -12.08 2.49 -8.27
CA GLY A 90 -11.55 3.17 -9.45
C GLY A 90 -10.02 3.15 -9.55
N HIS A 91 -9.32 2.64 -8.55
CA HIS A 91 -7.85 2.57 -8.56
C HIS A 91 -7.38 1.43 -9.49
N LYS A 92 -6.72 1.79 -10.60
CA LYS A 92 -6.30 0.83 -11.64
C LYS A 92 -5.39 -0.29 -11.13
N GLY A 93 -4.50 0.02 -10.19
CA GLY A 93 -3.61 -0.97 -9.56
C GLY A 93 -4.39 -1.98 -8.74
N LEU A 94 -5.32 -1.55 -7.89
CA LEU A 94 -6.18 -2.45 -7.11
C LEU A 94 -7.05 -3.31 -8.03
N ARG A 95 -7.60 -2.75 -9.11
CA ARG A 95 -8.33 -3.51 -10.13
C ARG A 95 -7.50 -4.64 -10.72
N SER A 96 -6.28 -4.32 -11.14
CA SER A 96 -5.33 -5.30 -11.68
C SER A 96 -5.02 -6.41 -10.67
N ILE A 97 -4.78 -6.06 -9.41
CA ILE A 97 -4.50 -7.03 -8.35
C ILE A 97 -5.71 -7.94 -8.10
N ILE A 98 -6.91 -7.37 -7.97
CA ILE A 98 -8.16 -8.13 -7.78
C ILE A 98 -8.39 -9.11 -8.93
N GLN A 99 -8.19 -8.67 -10.17
CA GLN A 99 -8.33 -9.51 -11.36
C GLN A 99 -7.31 -10.65 -11.38
N SER A 100 -6.05 -10.36 -11.11
CA SER A 100 -4.97 -11.37 -11.13
C SER A 100 -5.09 -12.39 -10.00
N LEU A 101 -5.53 -11.97 -8.82
CA LEU A 101 -5.71 -12.87 -7.67
C LEU A 101 -7.09 -13.56 -7.64
N GLY A 102 -8.03 -13.12 -8.47
CA GLY A 102 -9.39 -13.69 -8.55
C GLY A 102 -10.25 -13.46 -7.30
N THR A 103 -9.87 -12.52 -6.43
CA THR A 103 -10.60 -12.28 -5.18
C THR A 103 -10.57 -10.81 -4.77
N LYS A 104 -11.61 -10.38 -4.05
CA LYS A 104 -11.69 -9.07 -3.38
C LYS A 104 -11.29 -9.16 -1.90
N GLU A 105 -11.05 -10.35 -1.38
CA GLU A 105 -10.64 -10.59 0.01
C GLU A 105 -9.11 -10.43 0.15
N ILE A 106 -8.66 -9.18 -0.03
CA ILE A 106 -7.27 -8.78 0.05
C ILE A 106 -7.18 -7.67 1.08
N PRO A 107 -6.46 -7.88 2.19
CA PRO A 107 -6.20 -6.84 3.18
C PRO A 107 -5.54 -5.61 2.54
N ARG A 108 -6.00 -4.43 2.91
CA ARG A 108 -5.51 -3.19 2.33
C ARG A 108 -5.47 -2.04 3.33
N LEU A 109 -4.50 -1.16 3.15
CA LEU A 109 -4.42 0.13 3.79
C LEU A 109 -4.51 1.20 2.69
N ARG A 110 -5.49 2.09 2.79
CA ARG A 110 -5.69 3.18 1.85
C ARG A 110 -5.32 4.51 2.51
N ILE A 111 -4.67 5.39 1.76
CA ILE A 111 -4.22 6.69 2.24
C ILE A 111 -4.90 7.76 1.41
N GLY A 112 -5.65 8.63 2.05
CA GLY A 112 -6.36 9.73 1.42
C GLY A 112 -5.42 10.74 0.79
N ILE A 113 -5.67 11.03 -0.48
CA ILE A 113 -5.02 12.12 -1.21
C ILE A 113 -5.98 13.26 -1.52
N GLY A 114 -7.29 13.06 -1.21
CA GLY A 114 -8.35 14.00 -1.58
C GLY A 114 -8.63 14.00 -3.07
N ARG A 115 -9.62 14.77 -3.45
CA ARG A 115 -9.97 15.03 -4.86
C ARG A 115 -9.46 16.40 -5.30
N PRO A 116 -9.12 16.55 -6.59
CA PRO A 116 -8.76 17.86 -7.13
C PRO A 116 -9.93 18.84 -7.01
N GLU A 117 -9.59 20.09 -6.75
CA GLU A 117 -10.54 21.18 -6.85
C GLU A 117 -10.66 21.64 -8.30
N GLY A 118 -11.88 22.04 -8.71
CA GLY A 118 -12.15 22.61 -10.03
C GLY A 118 -12.23 21.57 -11.15
N ARG A 119 -11.65 21.88 -12.34
CA ARG A 119 -11.79 21.08 -13.57
C ARG A 119 -10.66 20.09 -13.84
N MET A 120 -9.72 19.94 -12.91
CA MET A 120 -8.60 19.05 -13.09
C MET A 120 -9.04 17.57 -13.07
N GLY A 121 -8.58 16.78 -14.03
CA GLY A 121 -8.84 15.34 -14.07
C GLY A 121 -8.13 14.60 -12.94
N LEU A 122 -8.75 13.59 -12.36
CA LEU A 122 -8.18 12.79 -11.30
C LEU A 122 -6.82 12.15 -11.69
N ARG A 123 -6.68 11.76 -12.97
CA ARG A 123 -5.43 11.19 -13.50
C ARG A 123 -4.27 12.17 -13.37
N ASP A 124 -4.48 13.41 -13.72
CA ASP A 124 -3.44 14.44 -13.68
C ASP A 124 -3.12 14.83 -12.23
N TYR A 125 -4.15 14.86 -11.39
CA TYR A 125 -4.00 15.13 -9.95
C TYR A 125 -3.11 14.10 -9.23
N VAL A 126 -3.34 12.81 -9.43
CA VAL A 126 -2.55 11.76 -8.74
C VAL A 126 -1.10 11.69 -9.19
N LEU A 127 -0.74 12.32 -10.32
CA LEU A 127 0.61 12.40 -10.86
C LEU A 127 1.34 13.69 -10.46
N GLN A 128 0.66 14.65 -9.84
CA GLN A 128 1.28 15.90 -9.40
C GLN A 128 2.09 15.73 -8.12
N GLU A 129 3.07 16.60 -7.95
CA GLU A 129 3.73 16.74 -6.66
C GLU A 129 2.81 17.43 -5.65
N PHE A 130 2.88 17.00 -4.41
CA PHE A 130 2.18 17.65 -3.31
C PHE A 130 2.71 19.06 -3.06
N SER A 131 1.82 20.01 -2.81
CA SER A 131 2.21 21.35 -2.34
C SER A 131 2.93 21.27 -0.99
N SER A 132 3.64 22.33 -0.59
CA SER A 132 4.37 22.35 0.68
C SER A 132 3.47 22.06 1.88
N HIS A 133 2.24 22.58 1.89
CA HIS A 133 1.27 22.29 2.95
C HIS A 133 0.79 20.84 2.93
N GLN A 134 0.53 20.29 1.75
CA GLN A 134 0.15 18.88 1.61
C GLN A 134 1.27 17.92 1.99
N LYS A 135 2.53 18.28 1.72
CA LYS A 135 3.69 17.44 2.06
C LYS A 135 3.74 17.11 3.55
N GLN A 136 3.52 18.09 4.42
CA GLN A 136 3.49 17.85 5.87
C GLN A 136 2.39 16.86 6.26
N VAL A 137 1.15 17.07 5.77
CA VAL A 137 0.02 16.17 6.04
C VAL A 137 0.30 14.76 5.53
N ILE A 138 0.94 14.65 4.36
CA ILE A 138 1.31 13.35 3.77
C ILE A 138 2.40 12.64 4.56
N GLU A 139 3.41 13.36 5.05
CA GLU A 139 4.46 12.79 5.91
C GLU A 139 3.87 12.21 7.20
N GLU A 140 2.96 12.93 7.85
CA GLU A 140 2.22 12.44 9.03
C GLU A 140 1.36 11.21 8.69
N ALA A 141 0.73 11.20 7.51
CA ALA A 141 -0.07 10.05 7.06
C ALA A 141 0.80 8.81 6.78
N ILE A 142 1.99 8.99 6.19
CA ILE A 142 2.96 7.90 5.97
C ILE A 142 3.42 7.32 7.30
N GLU A 143 3.71 8.18 8.27
CA GLU A 143 4.10 7.76 9.61
C GLU A 143 2.99 6.94 10.29
N ARG A 144 1.76 7.45 10.28
CA ARG A 144 0.59 6.73 10.81
C ARG A 144 0.33 5.42 10.09
N ALA A 145 0.46 5.41 8.75
CA ALA A 145 0.30 4.19 7.95
C ALA A 145 1.37 3.15 8.31
N SER A 146 2.63 3.57 8.49
CA SER A 146 3.71 2.68 8.90
C SER A 146 3.45 2.07 10.28
N GLN A 147 3.01 2.86 11.26
CA GLN A 147 2.61 2.38 12.58
C GLN A 147 1.42 1.41 12.51
N ALA A 148 0.43 1.71 11.66
CA ALA A 148 -0.71 0.83 11.45
C ALA A 148 -0.29 -0.53 10.85
N ILE A 149 0.64 -0.55 9.90
CA ILE A 149 1.21 -1.80 9.36
C ILE A 149 1.94 -2.59 10.45
N GLU A 150 2.71 -1.94 11.30
CA GLU A 150 3.36 -2.61 12.44
C GLU A 150 2.33 -3.25 13.39
N VAL A 151 1.23 -2.55 13.69
CA VAL A 151 0.15 -3.13 14.50
C VAL A 151 -0.51 -4.31 13.79
N ILE A 152 -0.75 -4.23 12.48
CA ILE A 152 -1.27 -5.37 11.69
C ILE A 152 -0.36 -6.59 11.83
N ILE A 153 0.95 -6.40 11.68
CA ILE A 153 1.94 -7.46 11.73
C ILE A 153 2.02 -8.09 13.13
N LEU A 154 1.96 -7.30 14.18
CA LEU A 154 2.23 -7.74 15.55
C LEU A 154 0.98 -8.11 16.34
N GLN A 155 -0.16 -7.52 16.04
CA GLN A 155 -1.39 -7.64 16.84
C GLN A 155 -2.62 -8.02 15.97
N GLY A 156 -2.45 -8.08 14.65
CA GLY A 156 -3.50 -8.42 13.70
C GLY A 156 -4.26 -7.22 13.15
N ILE A 157 -4.91 -7.47 12.01
CA ILE A 157 -5.59 -6.41 11.25
C ILE A 157 -6.79 -5.81 11.98
N GLN A 158 -7.50 -6.61 12.79
CA GLN A 158 -8.68 -6.13 13.53
C GLN A 158 -8.28 -5.07 14.55
N GLU A 159 -7.18 -5.28 15.28
CA GLU A 159 -6.66 -4.31 16.23
C GLU A 159 -6.24 -3.00 15.54
N ALA A 160 -5.57 -3.12 14.39
CA ALA A 160 -5.21 -1.96 13.62
C ALA A 160 -6.43 -1.19 13.09
N MET A 161 -7.48 -1.89 12.66
CA MET A 161 -8.75 -1.25 12.24
C MET A 161 -9.40 -0.49 13.40
N ASN A 162 -9.38 -1.04 14.61
CA ASN A 162 -9.96 -0.38 15.80
C ASN A 162 -9.21 0.91 16.17
N ARG A 163 -7.89 0.95 15.97
CA ARG A 163 -7.05 2.11 16.34
C ARG A 163 -6.96 3.19 15.28
N TYR A 164 -7.00 2.82 14.01
CA TYR A 164 -6.61 3.74 12.92
C TYR A 164 -7.75 4.11 11.96
N ASN A 165 -8.89 3.41 11.95
CA ASN A 165 -10.06 3.78 11.13
C ASN A 165 -10.89 4.95 11.79
#